data_c55e6e289e6f1b368fa79770fbe25759
#
_entry.id   c55e6e289e6f1b368fa79770fbe25759
#
_cell.length_a   1.000
_cell.length_b   1.000
_cell.length_c   1.000
_cell.angle_alpha   90.00
_cell.angle_beta   90.00
_cell.angle_gamma   90.00
#
_symmetry.space_group_name_H-M   'P 1'
#
loop_
_entity.id
_entity.type
_entity.pdbx_description
1 polymer ?
#
loop_
_entity_poly.entity_id
_entity_poly.type
_entity_poly.pdbx_seq_one_letter_code
_entity_poly.pdbx_strand_id
1 'polypeptide(L)'
;MAGKITISDDCDRESEENMSKQKLMLGAILVAAGLLMGCAGTAKGSTEEDTEAVVTEEGQADENGNASMTEDTESGDIGTGGENEQMDTYVILSNPSFSYYRSDRVQERELTAIALIKDSEEPNEIVDEDKWFQDNGLQRQGFPYEDGEYRYEAFRNEADQPALFLTELATGKTVTFDLREYQYSTEYVEADYDFIDQNLFYAAVRDNVLYLATGHYTYAGSCPQTAYITAVDLTDNSVLWKTEPLTCNARGFAFVDDYIICGYGFTAEDDYLKIVCIDTGEVVQEIPVKTAPDYIIRQDGILYVRTYDTNYTFMIAVE
;
A
#
# COMPACT_ATOMS: atom_id res chain seq x y z
N MET A 1 -39.17 -0.05 -28.47
CA MET A 1 -39.96 0.30 -27.27
C MET A 1 -38.97 0.45 -26.14
N ALA A 2 -38.69 1.67 -25.73
CA ALA A 2 -37.72 1.96 -24.68
C ALA A 2 -38.41 1.84 -23.31
N GLY A 3 -37.94 0.92 -22.47
CA GLY A 3 -38.41 0.78 -21.10
C GLY A 3 -37.65 1.76 -20.19
N LYS A 4 -38.39 2.69 -19.63
CA LYS A 4 -37.95 3.68 -18.69
C LYS A 4 -37.86 3.02 -17.31
N ILE A 5 -36.66 2.86 -16.75
CA ILE A 5 -36.46 2.39 -15.37
C ILE A 5 -36.67 3.59 -14.46
N THR A 6 -37.67 3.50 -13.60
CA THR A 6 -37.96 4.46 -12.54
C THR A 6 -37.16 4.01 -11.31
N ILE A 7 -36.25 4.85 -10.84
CA ILE A 7 -35.54 4.66 -9.56
C ILE A 7 -36.56 4.94 -8.43
N SER A 8 -36.74 3.99 -7.54
CA SER A 8 -37.66 4.11 -6.41
C SER A 8 -36.97 4.81 -5.22
N ASP A 9 -37.72 5.68 -4.56
CA ASP A 9 -37.33 6.52 -3.40
C ASP A 9 -37.06 5.73 -2.08
N ASP A 10 -36.78 4.44 -2.16
CA ASP A 10 -36.52 3.60 -0.98
C ASP A 10 -35.08 3.64 -0.44
N CYS A 11 -34.12 4.23 -1.18
CA CYS A 11 -32.72 4.27 -0.78
C CYS A 11 -32.42 5.25 0.36
N ASP A 12 -33.18 6.34 0.46
CA ASP A 12 -32.96 7.39 1.48
C ASP A 12 -33.39 6.98 2.89
N ARG A 13 -34.29 6.00 3.00
CA ARG A 13 -34.83 5.58 4.30
C ARG A 13 -33.93 4.59 5.04
N GLU A 14 -33.18 3.78 4.34
CA GLU A 14 -32.22 2.84 4.93
C GLU A 14 -30.95 3.56 5.42
N SER A 15 -30.52 4.64 4.73
CA SER A 15 -29.37 5.43 5.14
C SER A 15 -29.59 6.19 6.46
N GLU A 16 -30.79 6.73 6.70
CA GLU A 16 -31.11 7.42 7.96
C GLU A 16 -31.23 6.45 9.15
N GLU A 17 -31.72 5.23 8.93
CA GLU A 17 -31.81 4.21 9.96
C GLU A 17 -30.44 3.65 10.37
N ASN A 18 -29.53 3.51 9.42
CA ASN A 18 -28.14 3.09 9.67
C ASN A 18 -27.35 4.17 10.41
N MET A 19 -27.49 5.44 10.03
CA MET A 19 -26.85 6.56 10.72
C MET A 19 -27.33 6.71 12.18
N SER A 20 -28.58 6.38 12.44
CA SER A 20 -29.15 6.39 13.80
C SER A 20 -28.58 5.25 14.66
N LYS A 21 -28.39 4.05 14.09
CA LYS A 21 -27.79 2.90 14.78
C LYS A 21 -26.30 3.11 15.07
N GLN A 22 -25.55 3.75 14.16
CA GLN A 22 -24.16 4.11 14.39
C GLN A 22 -23.96 5.09 15.53
N LYS A 23 -24.82 6.12 15.64
CA LYS A 23 -24.76 7.07 16.76
C LYS A 23 -25.09 6.41 18.12
N LEU A 24 -25.91 5.38 18.13
CA LEU A 24 -26.20 4.62 19.34
C LEU A 24 -25.03 3.71 19.77
N MET A 25 -24.30 3.12 18.81
CA MET A 25 -23.13 2.30 19.10
C MET A 25 -21.94 3.13 19.59
N LEU A 26 -21.68 4.29 19.01
CA LEU A 26 -20.61 5.19 19.50
C LEU A 26 -20.88 5.64 20.96
N GLY A 27 -22.14 5.87 21.32
CA GLY A 27 -22.50 6.19 22.69
C GLY A 27 -22.25 5.04 23.69
N ALA A 28 -22.42 3.81 23.29
CA ALA A 28 -22.20 2.63 24.12
C ALA A 28 -20.72 2.31 24.35
N ILE A 29 -19.85 2.58 23.38
CA ILE A 29 -18.40 2.35 23.50
C ILE A 29 -17.75 3.38 24.44
N LEU A 30 -18.21 4.64 24.43
CA LEU A 30 -17.71 5.68 25.36
C LEU A 30 -18.08 5.41 26.82
N VAL A 31 -19.19 4.71 27.07
CA VAL A 31 -19.61 4.36 28.46
C VAL A 31 -18.81 3.12 28.96
N ALA A 32 -18.40 2.21 28.07
CA ALA A 32 -17.61 1.03 28.45
C ALA A 32 -16.13 1.38 28.74
N ALA A 33 -15.55 2.37 28.06
CA ALA A 33 -14.19 2.84 28.33
C ALA A 33 -14.07 3.64 29.64
N GLY A 34 -15.13 4.26 30.11
CA GLY A 34 -15.15 5.03 31.38
C GLY A 34 -15.22 4.18 32.64
N LEU A 35 -15.52 2.88 32.57
CA LEU A 35 -15.70 1.98 33.73
C LEU A 35 -14.49 1.11 34.08
N LEU A 36 -13.39 1.18 33.35
CA LEU A 36 -12.16 0.40 33.58
C LEU A 36 -11.02 1.16 34.28
N MET A 37 -11.21 2.46 34.62
CA MET A 37 -10.24 3.26 35.38
C MET A 37 -10.68 3.50 36.80
N GLY A 38 -10.90 2.47 37.59
CA GLY A 38 -11.27 2.64 38.98
C GLY A 38 -11.08 1.39 39.82
N CYS A 39 -9.81 0.95 40.03
CA CYS A 39 -9.41 0.15 41.20
C CYS A 39 -7.85 -0.08 41.15
N ALA A 40 -7.11 0.86 41.69
CA ALA A 40 -5.74 0.59 42.19
C ALA A 40 -5.71 1.04 43.66
N GLY A 41 -6.02 0.10 44.55
CA GLY A 41 -5.87 0.20 45.97
C GLY A 41 -4.47 -0.24 46.39
N THR A 42 -3.91 0.59 47.24
CA THR A 42 -2.65 0.46 47.99
C THR A 42 -2.40 -0.88 48.68
N ALA A 43 -1.15 -1.39 48.57
CA ALA A 43 -0.53 -2.17 49.62
C ALA A 43 0.97 -1.88 49.70
N LYS A 44 1.41 -1.53 50.93
CA LYS A 44 2.78 -1.29 51.40
C LYS A 44 3.50 -2.61 51.67
N GLY A 45 4.84 -2.57 51.60
CA GLY A 45 5.73 -3.51 52.36
C GLY A 45 7.03 -3.76 51.61
N SER A 46 8.04 -2.98 51.92
CA SER A 46 9.40 -3.25 52.47
C SER A 46 10.05 -4.60 52.08
N THR A 47 11.26 -4.55 51.56
CA THR A 47 12.57 -4.64 52.25
C THR A 47 13.70 -4.58 51.23
N GLU A 48 14.77 -3.96 51.72
CA GLU A 48 16.10 -3.77 51.17
C GLU A 48 16.84 -5.09 50.89
N GLU A 49 17.75 -5.09 49.95
CA GLU A 49 19.16 -5.45 50.23
C GLU A 49 20.05 -5.11 49.01
N ASP A 50 21.11 -4.44 49.40
CA ASP A 50 22.28 -4.00 48.66
C ASP A 50 23.01 -5.15 47.94
N THR A 51 23.70 -4.81 46.86
CA THR A 51 25.16 -5.07 46.76
C THR A 51 25.79 -4.19 45.66
N GLU A 52 26.77 -3.44 46.14
CA GLU A 52 27.79 -2.71 45.38
C GLU A 52 28.72 -3.66 44.61
N ALA A 53 29.37 -3.12 43.58
CA ALA A 53 30.81 -2.98 43.41
C ALA A 53 31.19 -2.80 41.95
N VAL A 54 31.77 -1.67 41.66
CA VAL A 54 33.19 -1.29 41.47
C VAL A 54 33.66 -1.49 40.03
N VAL A 55 33.78 -0.38 39.26
CA VAL A 55 34.90 0.53 38.92
C VAL A 55 36.20 -0.21 38.51
N THR A 56 36.71 0.15 37.34
CA THR A 56 38.00 0.77 36.99
C THR A 56 38.25 0.58 35.50
N GLU A 57 38.45 1.67 34.81
CA GLU A 57 39.66 2.46 34.45
C GLU A 57 40.36 2.00 33.17
N GLU A 58 40.37 2.92 32.26
CA GLU A 58 41.48 3.67 31.63
C GLU A 58 42.56 2.89 30.85
N GLY A 59 42.90 3.44 29.70
CA GLY A 59 44.09 3.17 28.90
C GLY A 59 44.01 3.74 27.50
N GLN A 60 44.22 4.99 27.33
CA GLN A 60 45.31 5.78 26.75
C GLN A 60 45.78 5.40 25.33
N ALA A 61 45.77 6.47 24.56
CA ALA A 61 46.30 6.71 23.22
C ALA A 61 47.78 6.32 23.05
N ASP A 62 48.19 6.06 21.81
CA ASP A 62 49.49 6.48 21.31
C ASP A 62 49.45 6.82 19.80
N GLU A 63 50.21 7.86 19.51
CA GLU A 63 50.41 8.55 18.25
C GLU A 63 51.45 7.87 17.35
N ASN A 64 51.46 8.34 16.11
CA ASN A 64 52.57 8.55 15.17
C ASN A 64 53.05 7.41 14.27
N GLY A 65 53.05 7.74 12.99
CA GLY A 65 53.80 7.02 11.96
C GLY A 65 53.59 7.60 10.56
N ASN A 66 54.13 8.82 10.37
CA ASN A 66 54.35 9.45 9.06
C ASN A 66 55.44 8.68 8.27
N ALA A 67 55.20 8.33 7.03
CA ALA A 67 56.24 8.01 6.04
C ALA A 67 55.79 8.31 4.61
N SER A 68 56.57 9.11 4.01
CA SER A 68 56.63 9.81 2.73
C SER A 68 56.94 8.87 1.53
N MET A 69 56.35 9.23 0.39
CA MET A 69 56.82 9.16 -1.01
C MET A 69 57.54 7.91 -1.53
N THR A 70 57.03 7.37 -2.63
CA THR A 70 57.78 7.38 -3.94
C THR A 70 56.79 7.24 -5.09
N GLU A 71 56.92 8.12 -6.06
CA GLU A 71 56.37 8.01 -7.43
C GLU A 71 57.10 6.90 -8.17
N ASP A 72 56.36 6.01 -8.83
CA ASP A 72 56.83 5.30 -9.98
C ASP A 72 55.73 5.27 -11.06
N THR A 73 56.04 5.97 -12.11
CA THR A 73 55.35 6.07 -13.37
C THR A 73 55.60 4.80 -14.17
N GLU A 74 54.60 3.92 -14.32
CA GLU A 74 54.52 3.00 -15.42
C GLU A 74 53.27 3.23 -16.26
N SER A 75 53.49 3.69 -17.49
CA SER A 75 52.48 3.80 -18.54
C SER A 75 52.14 2.41 -19.04
N GLY A 76 51.04 1.85 -18.51
CA GLY A 76 50.37 0.68 -19.07
C GLY A 76 49.17 1.14 -19.89
N ASP A 77 49.21 0.93 -21.17
CA ASP A 77 48.12 1.04 -22.12
C ASP A 77 46.98 0.09 -21.65
N ILE A 78 45.97 0.61 -20.98
CA ILE A 78 44.78 -0.15 -20.63
C ILE A 78 43.75 0.13 -21.71
N GLY A 79 43.49 -0.89 -22.51
CA GLY A 79 42.43 -0.91 -23.49
C GLY A 79 41.11 -0.41 -22.92
N THR A 80 40.54 0.56 -23.62
CA THR A 80 39.19 1.03 -23.43
C THR A 80 38.18 -0.08 -23.73
N GLY A 81 37.99 -1.00 -22.79
CA GLY A 81 36.77 -1.76 -22.68
C GLY A 81 35.72 -0.80 -22.11
N GLY A 82 34.88 -0.25 -22.97
CA GLY A 82 33.73 0.52 -22.53
C GLY A 82 32.76 -0.45 -21.85
N GLU A 83 32.90 -0.65 -20.55
CA GLU A 83 31.81 -1.08 -19.72
C GLU A 83 30.86 0.09 -19.70
N ASN A 84 29.72 -0.04 -20.37
CA ASN A 84 28.58 0.83 -20.18
C ASN A 84 28.18 0.65 -18.70
N GLU A 85 28.71 1.49 -17.83
CA GLU A 85 28.16 1.65 -16.50
C GLU A 85 26.72 2.13 -16.69
N GLN A 86 25.79 1.21 -16.60
CA GLN A 86 24.37 1.48 -16.66
C GLN A 86 24.03 2.22 -15.37
N MET A 87 23.96 3.55 -15.45
CA MET A 87 23.66 4.39 -14.30
C MET A 87 22.23 4.11 -13.86
N ASP A 88 22.09 3.59 -12.64
CA ASP A 88 20.82 3.48 -11.98
C ASP A 88 20.19 4.88 -11.81
N THR A 89 18.92 4.97 -12.08
CA THR A 89 18.20 6.26 -11.98
C THR A 89 17.57 6.37 -10.60
N TYR A 90 17.79 7.51 -9.93
CA TYR A 90 17.15 7.82 -8.65
C TYR A 90 16.12 8.94 -8.83
N VAL A 91 14.89 8.72 -8.39
CA VAL A 91 13.75 9.62 -8.55
C VAL A 91 13.09 9.86 -7.19
N ILE A 92 13.02 11.11 -6.75
CA ILE A 92 12.09 11.48 -5.67
C ILE A 92 10.74 11.64 -6.33
N LEU A 93 9.81 10.73 -6.04
CA LEU A 93 8.49 10.77 -6.64
C LEU A 93 7.65 11.86 -6.00
N SER A 94 7.20 12.83 -6.80
CA SER A 94 6.37 13.93 -6.32
C SER A 94 4.99 13.43 -5.87
N ASN A 95 4.46 13.97 -4.76
CA ASN A 95 3.09 13.77 -4.32
C ASN A 95 2.26 15.03 -4.61
N PRO A 96 1.55 15.09 -5.75
CA PRO A 96 0.90 16.32 -6.20
C PRO A 96 -0.32 16.72 -5.35
N SER A 97 -0.90 15.77 -4.61
CA SER A 97 -2.09 15.97 -3.79
C SER A 97 -2.26 14.85 -2.76
N PHE A 98 -2.90 15.17 -1.63
CA PHE A 98 -3.43 14.19 -0.66
C PHE A 98 -4.93 13.87 -0.89
N SER A 99 -5.51 14.34 -1.97
CA SER A 99 -6.80 13.95 -2.52
C SER A 99 -6.62 13.53 -3.98
N TYR A 100 -7.72 13.36 -4.71
CA TYR A 100 -7.65 13.06 -6.13
C TYR A 100 -6.75 14.05 -6.90
N TYR A 101 -5.97 13.50 -7.83
CA TYR A 101 -5.15 14.27 -8.75
C TYR A 101 -5.20 13.65 -10.13
N ARG A 102 -5.28 14.49 -11.15
CA ARG A 102 -5.16 14.10 -12.56
C ARG A 102 -4.34 15.16 -13.30
N SER A 103 -3.30 14.72 -13.96
CA SER A 103 -2.48 15.56 -14.83
C SER A 103 -3.24 15.94 -16.11
N ASP A 104 -2.98 17.12 -16.64
CA ASP A 104 -3.53 17.58 -17.95
C ASP A 104 -3.11 16.68 -19.13
N ARG A 105 -2.12 15.79 -18.93
CA ARG A 105 -1.67 14.81 -19.94
C ARG A 105 -2.63 13.63 -20.11
N VAL A 106 -3.44 13.36 -19.10
CA VAL A 106 -4.41 12.26 -19.09
C VAL A 106 -5.59 12.61 -19.98
N GLN A 107 -5.89 11.71 -20.93
CA GLN A 107 -7.02 11.84 -21.83
C GLN A 107 -8.07 10.79 -21.50
N GLU A 108 -9.32 11.22 -21.46
CA GLU A 108 -10.46 10.31 -21.35
C GLU A 108 -10.72 9.66 -22.71
N ARG A 109 -11.05 8.37 -22.65
CA ARG A 109 -11.52 7.60 -23.82
C ARG A 109 -12.77 6.81 -23.46
N GLU A 110 -13.44 6.30 -24.47
CA GLU A 110 -14.53 5.36 -24.24
C GLU A 110 -13.94 4.06 -23.66
N LEU A 111 -14.52 3.61 -22.55
CA LEU A 111 -14.07 2.43 -21.81
C LEU A 111 -14.94 1.23 -22.16
N THR A 112 -14.33 0.06 -22.20
CA THR A 112 -15.06 -1.21 -22.32
C THR A 112 -15.80 -1.49 -21.02
N ALA A 113 -17.11 -1.76 -21.06
CA ALA A 113 -17.84 -2.08 -19.85
C ALA A 113 -17.44 -3.48 -19.33
N ILE A 114 -17.23 -3.59 -18.03
CA ILE A 114 -16.96 -4.87 -17.35
C ILE A 114 -18.00 -5.12 -16.27
N ALA A 115 -18.23 -6.40 -15.96
CA ALA A 115 -19.03 -6.83 -14.81
C ALA A 115 -18.28 -7.89 -14.03
N LEU A 116 -18.26 -7.75 -12.70
CA LEU A 116 -17.79 -8.77 -11.77
C LEU A 116 -19.00 -9.57 -11.27
N ILE A 117 -19.15 -10.80 -11.75
CA ILE A 117 -20.26 -11.70 -11.39
C ILE A 117 -19.76 -12.58 -10.26
N LYS A 118 -20.30 -12.38 -9.05
CA LYS A 118 -19.93 -13.23 -7.90
C LYS A 118 -20.30 -14.69 -8.16
N ASP A 119 -19.30 -15.56 -8.11
CA ASP A 119 -19.42 -17.00 -8.31
C ASP A 119 -19.44 -17.75 -6.98
N SER A 120 -18.54 -17.38 -6.04
CA SER A 120 -18.50 -17.94 -4.70
C SER A 120 -18.26 -16.91 -3.61
N GLU A 121 -18.67 -17.24 -2.40
CA GLU A 121 -18.46 -16.51 -1.17
C GLU A 121 -18.40 -17.50 -0.01
N GLU A 122 -17.22 -17.72 0.54
CA GLU A 122 -17.02 -18.74 1.57
C GLU A 122 -16.15 -18.22 2.71
N PRO A 123 -16.43 -18.61 3.97
CA PRO A 123 -15.54 -18.30 5.08
C PRO A 123 -14.13 -18.84 4.83
N ASN A 124 -13.12 -18.10 5.26
CA ASN A 124 -11.74 -18.57 5.19
C ASN A 124 -11.15 -18.84 6.59
N GLU A 125 -10.01 -19.52 6.61
CA GLU A 125 -9.19 -19.63 7.81
C GLU A 125 -8.22 -18.44 7.84
N ILE A 126 -8.41 -17.53 8.79
CA ILE A 126 -7.70 -16.26 8.90
C ILE A 126 -6.18 -16.45 8.90
N VAL A 127 -5.69 -17.52 9.54
CA VAL A 127 -4.25 -17.75 9.75
C VAL A 127 -3.56 -18.52 8.63
N ASP A 128 -4.28 -19.07 7.64
CA ASP A 128 -3.71 -19.92 6.60
C ASP A 128 -3.81 -19.30 5.20
N GLU A 129 -3.06 -18.21 5.00
CA GLU A 129 -2.93 -17.57 3.69
C GLU A 129 -2.30 -18.51 2.66
N ASP A 130 -1.24 -19.24 3.03
CA ASP A 130 -0.49 -20.09 2.12
C ASP A 130 -1.37 -21.19 1.54
N LYS A 131 -2.27 -21.73 2.35
CA LYS A 131 -3.25 -22.71 1.89
C LYS A 131 -4.17 -22.14 0.82
N TRP A 132 -4.64 -20.91 0.97
CA TRP A 132 -5.50 -20.28 -0.02
C TRP A 132 -4.80 -20.11 -1.37
N PHE A 133 -3.52 -19.68 -1.37
CA PHE A 133 -2.71 -19.59 -2.59
C PHE A 133 -2.53 -20.96 -3.24
N GLN A 134 -2.20 -22.00 -2.45
CA GLN A 134 -1.97 -23.35 -2.95
C GLN A 134 -3.24 -23.97 -3.52
N ASP A 135 -4.37 -23.91 -2.79
CA ASP A 135 -5.65 -24.50 -3.19
C ASP A 135 -6.18 -23.90 -4.51
N ASN A 136 -5.88 -22.63 -4.78
CA ASN A 136 -6.30 -21.94 -5.99
C ASN A 136 -5.20 -21.90 -7.08
N GLY A 137 -4.01 -22.46 -6.83
CA GLY A 137 -2.91 -22.44 -7.78
C GLY A 137 -2.38 -21.04 -8.09
N LEU A 138 -2.50 -20.10 -7.13
CA LEU A 138 -2.12 -18.71 -7.26
C LEU A 138 -0.68 -18.48 -6.82
N GLN A 139 -0.01 -17.50 -7.43
CA GLN A 139 1.24 -16.98 -6.91
C GLN A 139 0.98 -15.98 -5.78
N ARG A 140 1.76 -16.09 -4.70
CA ARG A 140 1.71 -15.12 -3.60
C ARG A 140 2.16 -13.75 -4.10
N GLN A 141 1.34 -12.74 -3.86
CA GLN A 141 1.70 -11.35 -4.06
C GLN A 141 2.47 -10.83 -2.84
N GLY A 142 3.42 -9.96 -3.06
CA GLY A 142 4.24 -9.36 -2.00
C GLY A 142 5.67 -9.15 -2.46
N PHE A 143 6.31 -8.12 -1.95
CA PHE A 143 7.71 -7.80 -2.27
C PHE A 143 8.70 -8.77 -1.58
N PRO A 144 9.82 -9.13 -2.22
CA PRO A 144 10.13 -8.88 -3.64
C PRO A 144 9.40 -9.86 -4.56
N TYR A 145 9.06 -9.42 -5.78
CA TYR A 145 8.50 -10.31 -6.79
C TYR A 145 8.87 -9.88 -8.22
N GLU A 146 8.62 -10.76 -9.21
CA GLU A 146 8.82 -10.53 -10.63
C GLU A 146 7.55 -10.88 -11.40
N ASP A 147 7.21 -10.08 -12.42
CA ASP A 147 6.07 -10.35 -13.32
C ASP A 147 6.49 -10.87 -14.71
N GLY A 148 7.79 -11.07 -14.91
CA GLY A 148 8.40 -11.52 -16.17
C GLY A 148 9.00 -10.38 -17.00
N GLU A 149 8.63 -9.13 -16.75
CA GLU A 149 9.23 -7.93 -17.36
C GLU A 149 10.03 -7.13 -16.35
N TYR A 150 9.53 -7.03 -15.13
CA TYR A 150 10.11 -6.25 -14.04
C TYR A 150 10.30 -7.06 -12.78
N ARG A 151 11.29 -6.65 -11.99
CA ARG A 151 11.44 -7.01 -10.57
C ARG A 151 11.09 -5.82 -9.71
N TYR A 152 10.34 -6.07 -8.65
CA TYR A 152 9.84 -5.09 -7.70
C TYR A 152 10.39 -5.42 -6.31
N GLU A 153 11.10 -4.48 -5.70
CA GLU A 153 11.66 -4.64 -4.35
C GLU A 153 11.33 -3.39 -3.53
N ALA A 154 10.40 -3.54 -2.58
CA ALA A 154 10.08 -2.47 -1.63
C ALA A 154 11.04 -2.50 -0.45
N PHE A 155 11.48 -1.34 0.00
CA PHE A 155 12.38 -1.19 1.14
C PHE A 155 12.16 0.16 1.82
N ARG A 156 12.78 0.32 2.98
CA ARG A 156 12.94 1.62 3.60
C ARG A 156 14.37 2.08 3.43
N ASN A 157 14.55 3.31 2.99
CA ASN A 157 15.89 3.88 2.80
C ASN A 157 16.57 4.19 4.16
N GLU A 158 17.80 4.70 4.14
CA GLU A 158 18.56 5.02 5.36
C GLU A 158 17.87 6.03 6.29
N ALA A 159 16.93 6.84 5.76
CA ALA A 159 16.12 7.77 6.52
C ALA A 159 14.76 7.19 6.96
N ASP A 160 14.60 5.86 6.89
CA ASP A 160 13.37 5.11 7.20
C ASP A 160 12.15 5.55 6.36
N GLN A 161 12.39 5.94 5.11
CA GLN A 161 11.35 6.37 4.17
C GLN A 161 11.02 5.25 3.18
N PRO A 162 9.76 5.09 2.77
CA PRO A 162 9.37 4.06 1.81
C PRO A 162 9.99 4.32 0.44
N ALA A 163 10.44 3.26 -0.21
CA ALA A 163 11.03 3.31 -1.53
C ALA A 163 10.80 2.00 -2.31
N LEU A 164 10.93 2.08 -3.63
CA LEU A 164 10.81 0.96 -4.56
C LEU A 164 12.04 0.92 -5.48
N PHE A 165 12.70 -0.25 -5.57
CA PHE A 165 13.55 -0.59 -6.71
C PHE A 165 12.70 -1.26 -7.78
N LEU A 166 12.66 -0.65 -8.95
CA LEU A 166 12.04 -1.21 -10.15
C LEU A 166 13.15 -1.56 -11.14
N THR A 167 13.39 -2.86 -11.36
CA THR A 167 14.40 -3.35 -12.28
C THR A 167 13.76 -3.95 -13.52
N GLU A 168 14.05 -3.41 -14.71
CA GLU A 168 13.65 -4.00 -15.97
C GLU A 168 14.53 -5.24 -16.24
N LEU A 169 13.93 -6.44 -16.29
CA LEU A 169 14.66 -7.70 -16.38
C LEU A 169 15.43 -7.86 -17.70
N ALA A 170 14.89 -7.32 -18.79
CA ALA A 170 15.51 -7.42 -20.10
C ALA A 170 16.83 -6.65 -20.21
N THR A 171 16.98 -5.53 -19.53
CA THR A 171 18.14 -4.64 -19.59
C THR A 171 18.98 -4.66 -18.32
N GLY A 172 18.40 -5.08 -17.19
CA GLY A 172 18.98 -4.98 -15.86
C GLY A 172 18.99 -3.55 -15.30
N LYS A 173 18.38 -2.59 -16.00
CA LYS A 173 18.29 -1.20 -15.55
C LYS A 173 17.37 -1.07 -14.36
N THR A 174 17.85 -0.42 -13.29
CA THR A 174 17.06 -0.14 -12.09
C THR A 174 16.71 1.36 -11.99
N VAL A 175 15.45 1.62 -11.65
CA VAL A 175 14.98 2.94 -11.21
C VAL A 175 14.61 2.83 -9.74
N THR A 176 15.18 3.70 -8.91
CA THR A 176 14.81 3.83 -7.51
C THR A 176 13.79 4.94 -7.37
N PHE A 177 12.58 4.60 -6.97
CA PHE A 177 11.55 5.55 -6.60
C PHE A 177 11.58 5.79 -5.10
N ASP A 178 11.98 6.97 -4.68
CA ASP A 178 11.92 7.43 -3.29
C ASP A 178 10.54 8.05 -3.04
N LEU A 179 9.78 7.48 -2.11
CA LEU A 179 8.41 7.84 -1.80
C LEU A 179 8.29 8.72 -0.55
N ARG A 180 9.36 9.47 -0.18
CA ARG A 180 9.37 10.32 1.02
C ARG A 180 8.23 11.32 1.09
N GLU A 181 7.74 11.83 -0.05
CA GLU A 181 6.62 12.77 -0.10
C GLU A 181 5.27 12.10 0.14
N TYR A 182 5.23 10.75 0.16
CA TYR A 182 4.05 9.95 0.46
C TYR A 182 4.01 9.46 1.91
N GLN A 183 5.10 9.59 2.65
CA GLN A 183 5.26 8.95 3.97
C GLN A 183 4.23 9.45 4.98
N TYR A 184 3.99 10.76 5.01
CA TYR A 184 3.05 11.36 5.96
C TYR A 184 2.05 12.26 5.25
N SER A 185 0.77 12.18 5.64
CA SER A 185 -0.24 13.14 5.22
C SER A 185 -0.22 14.37 6.12
N THR A 186 -0.90 15.43 5.66
CA THR A 186 -1.01 16.70 6.42
C THR A 186 -2.10 16.67 7.49
N GLU A 187 -3.02 15.70 7.40
CA GLU A 187 -4.14 15.53 8.34
C GLU A 187 -4.01 14.22 9.10
N TYR A 188 -3.87 14.30 10.40
CA TYR A 188 -3.80 13.14 11.30
C TYR A 188 -4.15 13.53 12.73
N VAL A 189 -4.52 12.53 13.51
CA VAL A 189 -4.70 12.67 14.97
C VAL A 189 -3.34 12.51 15.64
N GLU A 190 -2.85 13.55 16.33
CA GLU A 190 -1.51 13.61 16.91
C GLU A 190 -1.20 12.41 17.84
N ALA A 191 -2.22 11.92 18.57
CA ALA A 191 -2.07 10.76 19.45
C ALA A 191 -1.73 9.45 18.71
N ASP A 192 -2.04 9.37 17.40
CA ASP A 192 -1.84 8.18 16.57
C ASP A 192 -0.68 8.35 15.59
N TYR A 193 0.18 9.36 15.78
CA TYR A 193 1.29 9.68 14.88
C TYR A 193 2.17 8.46 14.52
N ASP A 194 2.44 7.59 15.48
CA ASP A 194 3.28 6.41 15.26
C ASP A 194 2.61 5.33 14.36
N PHE A 195 1.32 5.48 14.04
CA PHE A 195 0.55 4.51 13.25
C PHE A 195 0.16 5.02 11.86
N ILE A 196 0.46 6.28 11.54
CA ILE A 196 0.07 6.92 10.26
C ILE A 196 1.18 6.88 9.21
N ASP A 197 2.30 6.23 9.51
CA ASP A 197 3.40 6.07 8.58
C ASP A 197 2.98 5.21 7.39
N GLN A 198 3.00 5.80 6.20
CA GLN A 198 2.53 5.13 5.00
C GLN A 198 3.58 4.19 4.43
N ASN A 199 3.12 3.06 3.94
CA ASN A 199 3.91 2.01 3.36
C ASN A 199 3.53 1.79 1.90
N LEU A 200 4.41 1.18 1.13
CA LEU A 200 4.11 0.64 -0.17
C LEU A 200 3.57 -0.77 0.01
N PHE A 201 2.31 -1.02 -0.38
CA PHE A 201 1.64 -2.31 -0.27
C PHE A 201 1.84 -3.18 -1.49
N TYR A 202 1.77 -2.58 -2.68
CA TYR A 202 1.90 -3.28 -3.94
C TYR A 202 2.33 -2.31 -5.06
N ALA A 203 2.96 -2.84 -6.09
CA ALA A 203 3.33 -2.10 -7.29
C ALA A 203 3.22 -3.03 -8.50
N ALA A 204 2.81 -2.53 -9.66
CA ALA A 204 2.81 -3.26 -10.92
C ALA A 204 2.98 -2.30 -12.10
N VAL A 205 3.62 -2.76 -13.17
CA VAL A 205 3.75 -2.01 -14.41
C VAL A 205 2.78 -2.57 -15.45
N ARG A 206 2.14 -1.69 -16.19
CA ARG A 206 1.37 -2.02 -17.38
C ARG A 206 1.45 -0.89 -18.39
N ASP A 207 1.73 -1.21 -19.64
CA ASP A 207 1.78 -0.24 -20.75
C ASP A 207 2.72 0.96 -20.46
N ASN A 208 3.90 0.69 -19.88
CA ASN A 208 4.90 1.68 -19.47
C ASN A 208 4.42 2.66 -18.39
N VAL A 209 3.40 2.30 -17.63
CA VAL A 209 2.92 3.04 -16.44
C VAL A 209 3.11 2.16 -15.21
N LEU A 210 3.76 2.73 -14.19
CA LEU A 210 3.91 2.11 -12.88
C LEU A 210 2.74 2.53 -11.99
N TYR A 211 2.08 1.56 -11.39
CA TYR A 211 0.99 1.76 -10.43
C TYR A 211 1.45 1.36 -9.04
N LEU A 212 1.27 2.25 -8.08
CA LEU A 212 1.72 2.10 -6.68
C LEU A 212 0.52 2.14 -5.75
N ALA A 213 0.34 1.11 -4.92
CA ALA A 213 -0.62 1.13 -3.81
C ALA A 213 0.10 1.53 -2.52
N THR A 214 -0.28 2.65 -1.92
CA THR A 214 0.33 3.19 -0.70
C THR A 214 -0.71 3.47 0.38
N GLY A 215 -0.37 3.28 1.64
CA GLY A 215 -1.26 3.57 2.76
C GLY A 215 -0.65 3.22 4.12
N HIS A 216 -1.41 3.41 5.18
CA HIS A 216 -1.04 3.04 6.54
C HIS A 216 -1.96 1.95 7.12
N TYR A 217 -1.60 1.39 8.28
CA TYR A 217 -2.30 0.30 8.95
C TYR A 217 -3.07 0.78 10.18
N THR A 218 -3.78 1.91 10.06
CA THR A 218 -4.67 2.40 11.11
C THR A 218 -5.98 2.94 10.53
N TYR A 219 -6.87 3.44 11.38
CA TYR A 219 -8.18 3.93 10.99
C TYR A 219 -8.11 5.21 10.13
N ALA A 220 -9.00 5.34 9.17
CA ALA A 220 -9.20 6.57 8.41
C ALA A 220 -9.53 7.76 9.30
N GLY A 221 -10.19 7.53 10.46
CA GLY A 221 -10.44 8.55 11.46
C GLY A 221 -9.18 9.14 12.09
N SER A 222 -8.07 8.39 12.11
CA SER A 222 -6.74 8.85 12.60
C SER A 222 -5.97 9.63 11.54
N CYS A 223 -6.07 9.19 10.28
CA CYS A 223 -5.46 9.83 9.12
C CYS A 223 -6.30 9.52 7.87
N PRO A 224 -7.21 10.40 7.45
CA PRO A 224 -8.11 10.14 6.33
C PRO A 224 -7.41 10.15 4.97
N GLN A 225 -6.22 10.74 4.89
CA GLN A 225 -5.45 10.90 3.66
C GLN A 225 -4.50 9.71 3.46
N THR A 226 -5.06 8.53 3.21
CA THR A 226 -4.36 7.25 3.08
C THR A 226 -5.00 6.36 2.02
N ALA A 227 -4.37 5.22 1.71
CA ALA A 227 -4.89 4.16 0.86
C ALA A 227 -5.17 4.60 -0.58
N TYR A 228 -4.10 4.92 -1.30
CA TYR A 228 -4.15 5.40 -2.68
C TYR A 228 -3.63 4.37 -3.67
N ILE A 229 -4.04 4.55 -4.95
CA ILE A 229 -3.26 4.13 -6.10
C ILE A 229 -2.71 5.37 -6.80
N THR A 230 -1.42 5.34 -7.15
CA THR A 230 -0.75 6.39 -7.92
C THR A 230 -0.22 5.80 -9.22
N ALA A 231 -0.50 6.43 -10.36
CA ALA A 231 0.03 6.07 -11.67
C ALA A 231 1.18 6.99 -12.06
N VAL A 232 2.30 6.40 -12.50
CA VAL A 232 3.55 7.09 -12.84
C VAL A 232 3.95 6.69 -14.27
N ASP A 233 4.13 7.67 -15.15
CA ASP A 233 4.65 7.46 -16.51
C ASP A 233 6.16 7.14 -16.44
N LEU A 234 6.56 5.94 -16.82
CA LEU A 234 7.98 5.52 -16.81
C LEU A 234 8.83 6.19 -17.90
N THR A 235 8.22 6.96 -18.81
CA THR A 235 8.95 7.73 -19.82
C THR A 235 9.74 8.89 -19.19
N ASP A 236 9.13 9.58 -18.20
CA ASP A 236 9.70 10.75 -17.55
C ASP A 236 9.57 10.72 -16.01
N ASN A 237 9.02 9.64 -15.46
CA ASN A 237 8.78 9.41 -14.04
C ASN A 237 7.84 10.44 -13.40
N SER A 238 6.94 11.03 -14.18
CA SER A 238 5.94 11.96 -13.68
C SER A 238 4.65 11.26 -13.26
N VAL A 239 3.99 11.81 -12.22
CA VAL A 239 2.68 11.32 -11.78
C VAL A 239 1.61 11.70 -12.79
N LEU A 240 0.91 10.71 -13.34
CA LEU A 240 -0.23 10.88 -14.24
C LEU A 240 -1.49 11.18 -13.45
N TRP A 241 -1.79 10.35 -12.45
CA TRP A 241 -2.94 10.52 -11.58
C TRP A 241 -2.72 9.84 -10.22
N LYS A 242 -3.51 10.24 -9.26
CA LYS A 242 -3.64 9.63 -7.94
C LYS A 242 -5.11 9.55 -7.58
N THR A 243 -5.56 8.43 -7.05
CA THR A 243 -6.96 8.23 -6.65
C THR A 243 -7.38 9.14 -5.50
N GLU A 244 -8.67 9.23 -5.23
CA GLU A 244 -9.13 9.67 -3.92
C GLU A 244 -8.56 8.77 -2.81
N PRO A 245 -8.44 9.29 -1.57
CA PRO A 245 -8.07 8.47 -0.42
C PRO A 245 -9.09 7.33 -0.19
N LEU A 246 -8.71 6.36 0.63
CA LEU A 246 -9.53 5.20 1.00
C LEU A 246 -9.93 4.35 -0.22
N THR A 247 -9.03 4.27 -1.21
CA THR A 247 -9.27 3.49 -2.44
C THR A 247 -8.62 2.11 -2.38
N CYS A 248 -7.36 1.99 -1.94
CA CYS A 248 -6.64 0.71 -1.93
C CYS A 248 -5.68 0.60 -0.74
N ASN A 249 -5.97 -0.33 0.17
CA ASN A 249 -5.05 -0.79 1.20
C ASN A 249 -4.81 -2.32 1.17
N ALA A 250 -5.33 -3.00 0.16
CA ALA A 250 -5.04 -4.40 -0.11
C ALA A 250 -3.58 -4.60 -0.54
N ARG A 251 -3.04 -5.80 -0.30
CA ARG A 251 -1.67 -6.21 -0.67
C ARG A 251 -1.54 -6.58 -2.15
N GLY A 252 -2.51 -6.21 -2.96
CA GLY A 252 -2.53 -6.42 -4.39
C GLY A 252 -3.73 -5.78 -5.05
N PHE A 253 -3.61 -5.58 -6.35
CA PHE A 253 -4.70 -5.20 -7.23
C PHE A 253 -4.56 -5.97 -8.55
N ALA A 254 -5.64 -6.07 -9.33
CA ALA A 254 -5.64 -6.77 -10.60
C ALA A 254 -6.03 -5.85 -11.74
N PHE A 255 -5.35 -5.98 -12.88
CA PHE A 255 -5.75 -5.31 -14.12
C PHE A 255 -6.82 -6.13 -14.84
N VAL A 256 -7.91 -5.48 -15.20
CA VAL A 256 -9.01 -6.04 -16.00
C VAL A 256 -9.36 -5.05 -17.09
N ASP A 257 -8.94 -5.31 -18.31
CA ASP A 257 -9.10 -4.44 -19.47
C ASP A 257 -8.73 -2.97 -19.16
N ASP A 258 -9.70 -2.08 -19.15
CA ASP A 258 -9.51 -0.63 -18.90
C ASP A 258 -9.57 -0.26 -17.40
N TYR A 259 -9.45 -1.24 -16.50
CA TYR A 259 -9.66 -1.01 -15.09
C TYR A 259 -8.61 -1.66 -14.20
N ILE A 260 -8.48 -1.10 -13.02
CA ILE A 260 -7.79 -1.69 -11.87
C ILE A 260 -8.86 -2.10 -10.86
N ILE A 261 -8.86 -3.38 -10.47
CA ILE A 261 -9.70 -3.87 -9.37
C ILE A 261 -8.84 -3.91 -8.13
N CYS A 262 -9.18 -3.12 -7.15
CA CYS A 262 -8.47 -3.01 -5.87
C CYS A 262 -9.46 -3.12 -4.71
N GLY A 263 -9.00 -2.90 -3.48
CA GLY A 263 -9.86 -2.99 -2.32
C GLY A 263 -9.42 -2.10 -1.18
N TYR A 264 -10.41 -1.61 -0.46
CA TYR A 264 -10.24 -0.87 0.78
C TYR A 264 -11.15 -1.44 1.87
N GLY A 265 -10.63 -1.44 3.09
CA GLY A 265 -11.36 -1.79 4.30
C GLY A 265 -10.45 -1.77 5.52
N PHE A 266 -11.03 -1.56 6.69
CA PHE A 266 -10.33 -1.63 7.97
C PHE A 266 -11.31 -1.95 9.10
N THR A 267 -10.88 -2.61 10.13
CA THR A 267 -11.60 -3.25 11.27
C THR A 267 -13.05 -2.81 11.55
N ALA A 268 -13.38 -1.52 11.55
CA ALA A 268 -14.71 -0.98 11.86
C ALA A 268 -15.20 -0.02 10.76
N GLU A 269 -14.55 -0.03 9.62
CA GLU A 269 -14.87 0.76 8.43
C GLU A 269 -15.59 -0.12 7.41
N ASP A 270 -16.29 0.52 6.48
CA ASP A 270 -16.95 -0.22 5.40
C ASP A 270 -15.93 -0.79 4.42
N ASP A 271 -16.15 -2.03 3.97
CA ASP A 271 -15.21 -2.82 3.18
C ASP A 271 -15.71 -2.97 1.75
N TYR A 272 -14.87 -2.60 0.77
CA TYR A 272 -15.25 -2.62 -0.64
C TYR A 272 -14.16 -3.18 -1.53
N LEU A 273 -14.56 -3.86 -2.62
CA LEU A 273 -13.80 -3.88 -3.87
C LEU A 273 -14.14 -2.60 -4.62
N LYS A 274 -13.13 -1.98 -5.22
CA LYS A 274 -13.26 -0.77 -6.02
C LYS A 274 -12.77 -1.02 -7.43
N ILE A 275 -13.55 -0.56 -8.40
CA ILE A 275 -13.20 -0.58 -9.83
C ILE A 275 -12.72 0.83 -10.18
N VAL A 276 -11.46 0.94 -10.53
CA VAL A 276 -10.79 2.21 -10.84
C VAL A 276 -10.50 2.27 -12.33
N CYS A 277 -10.86 3.37 -12.99
CA CYS A 277 -10.49 3.63 -14.38
C CYS A 277 -8.96 3.74 -14.49
N ILE A 278 -8.35 2.92 -15.36
CA ILE A 278 -6.89 2.86 -15.50
C ILE A 278 -6.30 4.15 -16.07
N ASP A 279 -7.06 4.86 -16.88
CA ASP A 279 -6.59 6.10 -17.51
C ASP A 279 -6.64 7.29 -16.56
N THR A 280 -7.67 7.38 -15.69
CA THR A 280 -7.94 8.59 -14.91
C THR A 280 -7.71 8.44 -13.39
N GLY A 281 -7.74 7.22 -12.87
CA GLY A 281 -7.69 6.96 -11.42
C GLY A 281 -9.04 7.19 -10.71
N GLU A 282 -10.12 7.45 -11.45
CA GLU A 282 -11.46 7.61 -10.88
C GLU A 282 -12.05 6.26 -10.46
N VAL A 283 -12.65 6.19 -9.28
CA VAL A 283 -13.44 5.03 -8.84
C VAL A 283 -14.79 5.08 -9.57
N VAL A 284 -15.03 4.10 -10.44
CA VAL A 284 -16.26 4.03 -11.25
C VAL A 284 -17.32 3.13 -10.64
N GLN A 285 -16.92 2.21 -9.74
CA GLN A 285 -17.84 1.32 -9.05
C GLN A 285 -17.24 0.84 -7.72
N GLU A 286 -18.11 0.63 -6.73
CA GLU A 286 -17.80 -0.01 -5.45
C GLU A 286 -18.68 -1.24 -5.26
N ILE A 287 -18.10 -2.33 -4.80
CA ILE A 287 -18.78 -3.60 -4.54
C ILE A 287 -18.53 -3.96 -3.08
N PRO A 288 -19.57 -3.97 -2.22
CA PRO A 288 -19.39 -4.26 -0.81
C PRO A 288 -18.94 -5.72 -0.61
N VAL A 289 -17.99 -5.91 0.32
CA VAL A 289 -17.53 -7.20 0.81
C VAL A 289 -17.67 -7.27 2.32
N LYS A 290 -17.53 -8.44 2.93
CA LYS A 290 -17.81 -8.61 4.37
C LYS A 290 -16.73 -8.08 5.28
N THR A 291 -15.48 -8.16 4.83
CA THR A 291 -14.31 -7.73 5.60
C THR A 291 -13.23 -7.19 4.68
N ALA A 292 -12.24 -6.51 5.26
CA ALA A 292 -11.19 -5.81 4.53
C ALA A 292 -10.47 -6.71 3.51
N PRO A 293 -10.41 -6.30 2.23
CA PRO A 293 -9.69 -7.03 1.20
C PRO A 293 -8.19 -7.10 1.49
N ASP A 294 -7.62 -8.31 1.37
CA ASP A 294 -6.21 -8.58 1.62
C ASP A 294 -5.45 -8.84 0.30
N TYR A 295 -5.98 -9.75 -0.53
CA TYR A 295 -5.40 -10.10 -1.83
C TYR A 295 -6.46 -10.10 -2.93
N ILE A 296 -6.09 -9.56 -4.10
CA ILE A 296 -6.93 -9.47 -5.28
C ILE A 296 -6.12 -9.94 -6.48
N ILE A 297 -6.42 -11.12 -7.01
CA ILE A 297 -5.62 -11.76 -8.05
C ILE A 297 -6.52 -12.18 -9.21
N ARG A 298 -6.15 -11.79 -10.42
CA ARG A 298 -6.78 -12.25 -11.65
C ARG A 298 -6.00 -13.44 -12.22
N GLN A 299 -6.71 -14.54 -12.50
CA GLN A 299 -6.17 -15.66 -13.25
C GLN A 299 -7.27 -16.27 -14.12
N ASP A 300 -6.99 -16.49 -15.40
CA ASP A 300 -7.87 -17.21 -16.36
C ASP A 300 -9.33 -16.71 -16.41
N GLY A 301 -9.54 -15.39 -16.34
CA GLY A 301 -10.87 -14.80 -16.39
C GLY A 301 -11.64 -14.84 -15.06
N ILE A 302 -11.02 -15.32 -14.01
CA ILE A 302 -11.54 -15.31 -12.65
C ILE A 302 -10.76 -14.31 -11.81
N LEU A 303 -11.49 -13.56 -11.01
CA LEU A 303 -10.92 -12.71 -9.96
C LEU A 303 -11.07 -13.43 -8.63
N TYR A 304 -9.95 -13.78 -8.03
CA TYR A 304 -9.84 -14.35 -6.69
C TYR A 304 -9.64 -13.22 -5.70
N VAL A 305 -10.48 -13.16 -4.68
CA VAL A 305 -10.40 -12.15 -3.63
C VAL A 305 -10.35 -12.85 -2.28
N ARG A 306 -9.31 -12.58 -1.52
CA ARG A 306 -9.23 -12.94 -0.11
C ARG A 306 -9.43 -11.68 0.72
N THR A 307 -10.38 -11.73 1.64
CA THR A 307 -10.56 -10.72 2.68
C THR A 307 -10.13 -11.30 4.03
N TYR A 308 -10.23 -10.54 5.10
CA TYR A 308 -9.80 -10.98 6.43
C TYR A 308 -10.41 -12.32 6.86
N ASP A 309 -11.70 -12.56 6.63
CA ASP A 309 -12.40 -13.79 7.06
C ASP A 309 -13.22 -14.49 5.96
N THR A 310 -13.21 -13.95 4.72
CA THR A 310 -14.05 -14.46 3.63
C THR A 310 -13.25 -14.52 2.32
N ASN A 311 -13.40 -15.61 1.58
CA ASN A 311 -12.89 -15.75 0.22
C ASN A 311 -14.04 -15.56 -0.78
N TYR A 312 -13.74 -14.88 -1.88
CA TYR A 312 -14.65 -14.70 -3.01
C TYR A 312 -13.98 -15.14 -4.30
N THR A 313 -14.80 -15.62 -5.24
CA THR A 313 -14.45 -15.66 -6.65
C THR A 313 -15.49 -14.88 -7.46
N PHE A 314 -15.00 -14.16 -8.47
CA PHE A 314 -15.86 -13.47 -9.43
C PHE A 314 -15.46 -13.89 -10.84
N MET A 315 -16.46 -14.20 -11.66
CA MET A 315 -16.26 -14.27 -13.11
C MET A 315 -16.20 -12.86 -13.68
N ILE A 316 -15.22 -12.60 -14.55
CA ILE A 316 -15.08 -11.34 -15.26
C ILE A 316 -15.83 -11.46 -16.58
N ALA A 317 -16.86 -10.63 -16.75
CA ALA A 317 -17.57 -10.47 -18.01
C ALA A 317 -17.21 -9.12 -18.64
N VAL A 318 -16.97 -9.12 -19.95
CA VAL A 318 -16.70 -7.94 -20.76
C VAL A 318 -17.89 -7.78 -21.70
N GLU A 319 -18.50 -6.58 -21.75
CA GLU A 319 -19.67 -6.27 -22.57
C GLU A 319 -19.32 -5.58 -23.89
#